data_d3b5e338b02ad7e980cb8b80fc162e02
#
_entry.id   d3b5e338b02ad7e980cb8b80fc162e02
#
_cell.length_a   1.000
_cell.length_b   1.000
_cell.length_c   1.000
_cell.angle_alpha   90.00
_cell.angle_beta   90.00
_cell.angle_gamma   90.00
#
_symmetry.space_group_name_H-M   'P 1'
#
loop_
_entity.id
_entity.type
_entity.pdbx_description
1 polymer ?
#
loop_
_entity_poly.entity_id
_entity_poly.type
_entity_poly.pdbx_seq_one_letter_code
_entity_poly.pdbx_strand_id
1 'polypeptide(L)'
;EGGTNFTNSLLVGTSSTGTLSTATGNIGVGQTVFAALTSGDNNVAVGRDSLKCNTTGTENTAVGNQALCGNSTGNYNTAVGSFALLDVDAGADNNTAVGRSSMITLSTGDGNTAVGAQSLRSATTPGNNTAVGFCALYTNTTGASNVAVGKSALLSNTTGAENVAVGATALLDNTTGGNNVAIGLE
;
A
#
# COMPACT_ATOMS: atom_id res chain seq x y z
N GLU A 1 -14.13 -7.36 22.11
CA GLU A 1 -15.26 -8.30 22.18
C GLU A 1 -15.11 -9.33 21.06
N GLY A 2 -14.83 -10.60 21.41
CA GLY A 2 -14.81 -11.69 20.44
C GLY A 2 -16.18 -12.34 20.36
N GLY A 3 -16.88 -12.20 19.24
CA GLY A 3 -18.03 -13.04 18.92
C GLY A 3 -17.58 -14.48 18.59
N THR A 4 -18.51 -15.41 18.45
CA THR A 4 -18.22 -16.81 18.12
C THR A 4 -17.40 -17.02 16.84
N ASN A 5 -17.30 -16.00 15.98
CA ASN A 5 -16.58 -16.03 14.70
C ASN A 5 -15.44 -15.00 14.61
N PHE A 6 -14.99 -14.43 15.73
CA PHE A 6 -13.85 -13.52 15.82
C PHE A 6 -12.89 -14.02 16.91
N THR A 7 -12.34 -15.21 16.69
CA THR A 7 -11.53 -15.92 17.66
C THR A 7 -10.08 -15.42 17.69
N ASN A 8 -9.46 -15.46 18.87
CA ASN A 8 -8.07 -15.03 19.06
C ASN A 8 -7.76 -13.61 18.51
N SER A 9 -8.75 -12.72 18.55
CA SER A 9 -8.69 -11.38 17.98
C SER A 9 -8.95 -10.31 19.01
N LEU A 10 -8.41 -9.11 18.82
CA LEU A 10 -8.63 -7.94 19.68
C LEU A 10 -9.23 -6.78 18.86
N LEU A 11 -10.31 -6.21 19.35
CA LEU A 11 -10.93 -5.03 18.75
C LEU A 11 -11.19 -3.96 19.81
N VAL A 12 -10.67 -2.76 19.60
CA VAL A 12 -10.78 -1.62 20.51
C VAL A 12 -11.28 -0.38 19.77
N GLY A 13 -12.37 0.21 20.24
CA GLY A 13 -12.85 1.52 19.76
C GLY A 13 -13.76 1.49 18.54
N THR A 14 -14.10 0.32 18.01
CA THR A 14 -15.08 0.19 16.92
C THR A 14 -16.41 -0.38 17.42
N SER A 15 -17.46 -0.09 16.69
CA SER A 15 -18.83 -0.53 17.05
C SER A 15 -19.33 -1.69 16.21
N SER A 16 -18.71 -1.99 15.07
CA SER A 16 -19.18 -3.06 14.18
C SER A 16 -18.06 -3.62 13.31
N THR A 17 -18.10 -4.90 13.08
CA THR A 17 -17.40 -5.62 12.02
C THR A 17 -18.44 -5.98 10.94
N GLY A 18 -17.99 -6.53 9.81
CA GLY A 18 -18.85 -7.20 8.86
C GLY A 18 -19.55 -8.43 9.48
N THR A 19 -20.28 -9.17 8.67
CA THR A 19 -20.87 -10.46 9.12
C THR A 19 -19.76 -11.50 9.21
N LEU A 20 -19.15 -11.61 10.39
CA LEU A 20 -18.04 -12.53 10.64
C LEU A 20 -18.45 -13.98 10.42
N SER A 21 -17.66 -14.71 9.65
CA SER A 21 -17.85 -16.15 9.42
C SER A 21 -16.77 -16.99 10.13
N THR A 22 -15.49 -16.72 9.86
CA THR A 22 -14.37 -17.51 10.41
C THR A 22 -13.14 -16.68 10.76
N ALA A 23 -13.21 -15.35 10.77
CA ALA A 23 -12.05 -14.46 10.97
C ALA A 23 -11.32 -14.70 12.31
N THR A 24 -10.01 -14.91 12.25
CA THR A 24 -9.16 -15.19 13.43
C THR A 24 -7.87 -14.36 13.44
N GLY A 25 -7.28 -14.19 14.63
CA GLY A 25 -5.95 -13.57 14.76
C GLY A 25 -5.87 -12.09 14.42
N ASN A 26 -6.98 -11.37 14.34
CA ASN A 26 -7.00 -9.97 13.92
C ASN A 26 -6.84 -9.01 15.11
N ILE A 27 -6.07 -7.92 14.92
CA ILE A 27 -5.91 -6.85 15.89
C ILE A 27 -6.42 -5.53 15.28
N GLY A 28 -7.45 -4.95 15.87
CA GLY A 28 -8.04 -3.69 15.43
C GLY A 28 -8.10 -2.65 16.55
N VAL A 29 -7.55 -1.45 16.32
CA VAL A 29 -7.62 -0.33 17.27
C VAL A 29 -8.01 0.94 16.52
N GLY A 30 -9.20 1.45 16.76
CA GLY A 30 -9.70 2.67 16.14
C GLY A 30 -11.16 2.60 15.74
N GLN A 31 -11.69 3.72 15.27
CA GLN A 31 -13.06 3.81 14.78
C GLN A 31 -13.17 3.16 13.40
N THR A 32 -14.20 2.35 13.18
CA THR A 32 -14.55 1.69 11.90
C THR A 32 -13.44 0.82 11.29
N VAL A 33 -12.48 0.34 12.08
CA VAL A 33 -11.55 -0.70 11.65
C VAL A 33 -12.32 -1.99 11.37
N PHE A 34 -11.94 -2.72 10.30
CA PHE A 34 -12.56 -4.00 9.94
C PHE A 34 -14.09 -3.96 9.75
N ALA A 35 -14.66 -2.81 9.35
CA ALA A 35 -16.12 -2.67 9.24
C ALA A 35 -16.78 -3.66 8.26
N ALA A 36 -16.04 -4.16 7.28
CA ALA A 36 -16.51 -5.14 6.29
C ALA A 36 -15.97 -6.57 6.50
N LEU A 37 -15.16 -6.82 7.52
CA LEU A 37 -14.46 -8.09 7.70
C LEU A 37 -15.43 -9.28 7.82
N THR A 38 -15.16 -10.36 7.09
CA THR A 38 -15.94 -11.61 7.12
C THR A 38 -15.10 -12.81 7.53
N SER A 39 -14.02 -13.12 6.82
CA SER A 39 -13.20 -14.31 7.04
C SER A 39 -11.69 -14.05 6.90
N GLY A 40 -11.25 -12.79 6.73
CA GLY A 40 -9.82 -12.46 6.67
C GLY A 40 -9.12 -12.69 8.01
N ASP A 41 -7.94 -13.29 7.98
CA ASP A 41 -7.18 -13.69 9.15
C ASP A 41 -5.88 -12.90 9.33
N ASN A 42 -5.39 -12.84 10.58
CA ASN A 42 -4.06 -12.35 10.93
C ASN A 42 -3.78 -10.90 10.46
N ASN A 43 -4.79 -10.04 10.43
CA ASN A 43 -4.61 -8.64 10.03
C ASN A 43 -4.39 -7.75 11.26
N VAL A 44 -3.57 -6.70 11.08
CA VAL A 44 -3.36 -5.64 12.06
C VAL A 44 -3.87 -4.32 11.49
N ALA A 45 -4.83 -3.67 12.17
CA ALA A 45 -5.40 -2.39 11.77
C ALA A 45 -5.38 -1.40 12.94
N VAL A 46 -4.61 -0.33 12.83
CA VAL A 46 -4.52 0.72 13.86
C VAL A 46 -4.78 2.09 13.24
N GLY A 47 -5.84 2.73 13.63
CA GLY A 47 -6.25 4.03 13.12
C GLY A 47 -7.69 4.05 12.59
N ARG A 48 -8.29 5.24 12.48
CA ARG A 48 -9.64 5.38 11.95
C ARG A 48 -9.71 4.88 10.51
N ASP A 49 -10.73 4.10 10.17
CA ASP A 49 -11.00 3.54 8.84
C ASP A 49 -9.85 2.67 8.27
N SER A 50 -8.86 2.22 9.08
CA SER A 50 -7.84 1.30 8.58
C SER A 50 -8.45 -0.08 8.31
N LEU A 51 -8.09 -0.72 7.17
CA LEU A 51 -8.65 -1.99 6.68
C LEU A 51 -10.19 -2.03 6.74
N LYS A 52 -10.84 -0.89 6.53
CA LYS A 52 -12.30 -0.76 6.68
C LYS A 52 -13.07 -1.68 5.73
N CYS A 53 -12.62 -1.79 4.48
CA CYS A 53 -13.30 -2.56 3.43
C CYS A 53 -12.80 -4.01 3.33
N ASN A 54 -11.84 -4.42 4.17
CA ASN A 54 -11.31 -5.78 4.11
C ASN A 54 -12.38 -6.81 4.43
N THR A 55 -12.58 -7.75 3.51
CA THR A 55 -13.55 -8.84 3.69
C THR A 55 -12.86 -10.17 3.96
N THR A 56 -11.98 -10.60 3.08
CA THR A 56 -11.30 -11.90 3.11
C THR A 56 -9.78 -11.79 3.07
N GLY A 57 -9.22 -10.59 2.85
CA GLY A 57 -7.77 -10.39 2.82
C GLY A 57 -7.08 -10.80 4.14
N THR A 58 -5.93 -11.43 4.02
CA THR A 58 -5.18 -12.00 5.14
C THR A 58 -3.79 -11.40 5.28
N GLU A 59 -3.24 -11.44 6.50
CA GLU A 59 -1.87 -11.05 6.80
C GLU A 59 -1.50 -9.62 6.36
N ASN A 60 -2.47 -8.70 6.41
CA ASN A 60 -2.24 -7.30 6.11
C ASN A 60 -1.92 -6.50 7.38
N THR A 61 -1.03 -5.53 7.27
CA THR A 61 -0.71 -4.58 8.34
C THR A 61 -1.05 -3.15 7.90
N ALA A 62 -1.98 -2.50 8.59
CA ALA A 62 -2.42 -1.13 8.31
C ALA A 62 -2.32 -0.27 9.56
N VAL A 63 -1.42 0.70 9.57
CA VAL A 63 -1.22 1.63 10.70
C VAL A 63 -1.31 3.07 10.20
N GLY A 64 -2.38 3.75 10.54
CA GLY A 64 -2.65 5.12 10.14
C GLY A 64 -4.11 5.37 9.79
N ASN A 65 -4.50 6.64 9.73
CA ASN A 65 -5.84 7.01 9.27
C ASN A 65 -6.03 6.58 7.82
N GLN A 66 -7.05 5.77 7.55
CA GLN A 66 -7.39 5.23 6.23
C GLN A 66 -6.26 4.45 5.54
N ALA A 67 -5.33 3.88 6.29
CA ALA A 67 -4.35 2.95 5.72
C ALA A 67 -5.06 1.68 5.24
N LEU A 68 -4.79 1.23 4.00
CA LEU A 68 -5.43 0.07 3.36
C LEU A 68 -6.96 0.10 3.41
N CYS A 69 -7.56 1.30 3.36
CA CYS A 69 -9.00 1.45 3.54
C CYS A 69 -9.82 0.71 2.47
N GLY A 70 -9.39 0.75 1.21
CA GLY A 70 -10.06 0.13 0.06
C GLY A 70 -9.80 -1.37 -0.10
N ASN A 71 -8.80 -1.92 0.58
CA ASN A 71 -8.44 -3.35 0.42
C ASN A 71 -9.60 -4.26 0.77
N SER A 72 -10.08 -5.03 -0.18
CA SER A 72 -11.16 -6.00 0.07
C SER A 72 -10.66 -7.44 0.21
N THR A 73 -9.78 -7.89 -0.65
CA THR A 73 -9.31 -9.28 -0.72
C THR A 73 -7.78 -9.44 -0.82
N GLY A 74 -7.03 -8.34 -0.99
CA GLY A 74 -5.57 -8.37 -1.09
C GLY A 74 -4.90 -8.88 0.18
N ASN A 75 -3.77 -9.56 0.01
CA ASN A 75 -3.04 -10.23 1.08
C ASN A 75 -1.60 -9.72 1.21
N TYR A 76 -1.00 -9.91 2.39
CA TYR A 76 0.42 -9.61 2.63
C TYR A 76 0.81 -8.15 2.36
N ASN A 77 -0.13 -7.21 2.45
CA ASN A 77 0.15 -5.80 2.24
C ASN A 77 0.52 -5.10 3.56
N THR A 78 1.53 -4.24 3.52
CA THR A 78 1.94 -3.40 4.65
C THR A 78 1.73 -1.93 4.32
N ALA A 79 0.88 -1.23 5.06
CA ALA A 79 0.62 0.19 4.93
C ALA A 79 0.84 0.92 6.26
N VAL A 80 1.84 1.78 6.33
CA VAL A 80 2.14 2.59 7.52
C VAL A 80 2.17 4.07 7.16
N GLY A 81 1.18 4.79 7.60
CA GLY A 81 1.00 6.21 7.32
C GLY A 81 -0.44 6.57 6.96
N SER A 82 -0.82 7.82 7.17
CA SER A 82 -2.15 8.30 6.76
C SER A 82 -2.31 8.21 5.23
N PHE A 83 -3.38 7.57 4.77
CA PHE A 83 -3.69 7.32 3.35
C PHE A 83 -2.64 6.47 2.61
N ALA A 84 -1.82 5.68 3.30
CA ALA A 84 -0.95 4.70 2.65
C ALA A 84 -1.80 3.55 2.09
N LEU A 85 -1.59 3.19 0.81
CA LEU A 85 -2.39 2.18 0.09
C LEU A 85 -3.90 2.41 0.24
N LEU A 86 -4.37 3.65 0.06
CA LEU A 86 -5.76 4.04 0.35
C LEU A 86 -6.76 3.30 -0.53
N ASP A 87 -6.60 3.41 -1.85
CA ASP A 87 -7.52 2.91 -2.88
C ASP A 87 -6.93 1.65 -3.54
N VAL A 88 -6.76 0.60 -2.74
CA VAL A 88 -6.34 -0.71 -3.24
C VAL A 88 -7.57 -1.51 -3.60
N ASP A 89 -7.67 -1.90 -4.87
CA ASP A 89 -8.75 -2.78 -5.33
C ASP A 89 -8.48 -4.25 -4.94
N ALA A 90 -9.45 -5.10 -5.26
CA ALA A 90 -9.37 -6.53 -4.97
C ALA A 90 -8.16 -7.19 -5.65
N GLY A 91 -7.31 -7.83 -4.87
CA GLY A 91 -6.28 -8.75 -5.35
C GLY A 91 -4.88 -8.16 -5.54
N ALA A 92 -4.58 -6.94 -5.10
CA ALA A 92 -3.20 -6.45 -5.03
C ALA A 92 -2.50 -7.05 -3.80
N ASP A 93 -1.44 -7.80 -4.02
CA ASP A 93 -0.73 -8.57 -3.00
C ASP A 93 0.74 -8.12 -2.81
N ASN A 94 1.29 -8.39 -1.62
CA ASN A 94 2.72 -8.23 -1.33
C ASN A 94 3.26 -6.79 -1.51
N ASN A 95 2.45 -5.78 -1.29
CA ASN A 95 2.88 -4.38 -1.41
C ASN A 95 3.27 -3.80 -0.04
N THR A 96 4.32 -2.98 -0.03
CA THR A 96 4.78 -2.26 1.16
C THR A 96 4.73 -0.75 0.91
N ALA A 97 3.90 -0.03 1.64
CA ALA A 97 3.77 1.42 1.59
C ALA A 97 4.03 2.05 2.97
N VAL A 98 5.11 2.77 3.10
CA VAL A 98 5.48 3.47 4.34
C VAL A 98 5.62 4.97 4.08
N GLY A 99 4.72 5.75 4.63
CA GLY A 99 4.68 7.21 4.45
C GLY A 99 3.29 7.73 4.12
N ARG A 100 3.03 9.00 4.43
CA ARG A 100 1.75 9.62 4.09
C ARG A 100 1.50 9.60 2.59
N SER A 101 0.36 9.07 2.18
CA SER A 101 -0.08 9.03 0.77
C SER A 101 0.86 8.27 -0.17
N SER A 102 1.64 7.30 0.34
CA SER A 102 2.38 6.38 -0.52
C SER A 102 1.43 5.38 -1.17
N MET A 103 1.61 5.10 -2.46
CA MET A 103 0.78 4.18 -3.26
C MET A 103 -0.74 4.38 -3.10
N ILE A 104 -1.23 5.64 -3.19
CA ILE A 104 -2.65 5.92 -2.93
C ILE A 104 -3.60 5.17 -3.87
N THR A 105 -3.26 5.05 -5.16
CA THR A 105 -4.20 4.63 -6.23
C THR A 105 -3.89 3.25 -6.80
N LEU A 106 -3.16 2.41 -6.07
CA LEU A 106 -2.80 1.07 -6.55
C LEU A 106 -4.06 0.21 -6.69
N SER A 107 -4.37 -0.24 -7.91
CA SER A 107 -5.54 -1.11 -8.13
C SER A 107 -5.17 -2.59 -8.09
N THR A 108 -4.25 -3.07 -8.94
CA THR A 108 -3.94 -4.50 -9.07
C THR A 108 -2.45 -4.82 -9.16
N GLY A 109 -1.57 -3.88 -8.86
CA GLY A 109 -0.11 -4.10 -8.91
C GLY A 109 0.41 -4.86 -7.70
N ASP A 110 1.31 -5.82 -7.92
CA ASP A 110 1.90 -6.66 -6.88
C ASP A 110 3.39 -6.38 -6.65
N GLY A 111 3.85 -6.69 -5.43
CA GLY A 111 5.28 -6.69 -5.12
C GLY A 111 5.95 -5.33 -5.13
N ASN A 112 5.20 -4.23 -4.96
CA ASN A 112 5.77 -2.89 -4.94
C ASN A 112 6.23 -2.50 -3.52
N THR A 113 7.36 -1.79 -3.44
CA THR A 113 7.86 -1.19 -2.22
C THR A 113 7.95 0.32 -2.36
N ALA A 114 7.19 1.07 -1.56
CA ALA A 114 7.20 2.53 -1.53
C ALA A 114 7.47 3.04 -0.11
N VAL A 115 8.63 3.64 0.10
CA VAL A 115 9.04 4.19 1.40
C VAL A 115 9.34 5.68 1.26
N GLY A 116 8.49 6.50 1.83
CA GLY A 116 8.55 7.96 1.74
C GLY A 116 7.18 8.57 1.48
N ALA A 117 6.96 9.80 1.95
CA ALA A 117 5.70 10.47 1.66
C ALA A 117 5.54 10.65 0.14
N GLN A 118 4.35 10.29 -0.36
CA GLN A 118 3.97 10.38 -1.78
C GLN A 118 4.85 9.55 -2.74
N SER A 119 5.63 8.59 -2.25
CA SER A 119 6.34 7.63 -3.11
C SER A 119 5.34 6.74 -3.84
N LEU A 120 5.59 6.48 -5.13
CA LEU A 120 4.75 5.66 -6.02
C LEU A 120 3.25 6.04 -5.97
N ARG A 121 2.96 7.35 -5.82
CA ARG A 121 1.62 7.83 -5.46
C ARG A 121 0.56 7.51 -6.50
N SER A 122 0.88 7.59 -7.78
CA SER A 122 -0.06 7.46 -8.90
C SER A 122 -0.08 6.05 -9.53
N ALA A 123 0.56 5.08 -8.88
CA ALA A 123 0.60 3.69 -9.36
C ALA A 123 -0.82 3.14 -9.48
N THR A 124 -1.12 2.53 -10.61
CA THR A 124 -2.41 1.84 -10.81
C THR A 124 -2.24 0.34 -10.95
N THR A 125 -1.45 -0.12 -11.89
CA THR A 125 -1.26 -1.55 -12.18
C THR A 125 0.21 -2.00 -12.25
N PRO A 126 1.22 -1.19 -11.84
CA PRO A 126 2.60 -1.62 -11.98
C PRO A 126 2.95 -2.70 -10.95
N GLY A 127 3.90 -3.57 -11.30
CA GLY A 127 4.45 -4.56 -10.37
C GLY A 127 5.95 -4.41 -10.18
N ASN A 128 6.44 -4.90 -9.03
CA ASN A 128 7.87 -5.03 -8.73
C ASN A 128 8.67 -3.71 -8.76
N ASN A 129 8.08 -2.58 -8.40
CA ASN A 129 8.81 -1.32 -8.28
C ASN A 129 9.34 -1.11 -6.86
N THR A 130 10.51 -0.50 -6.76
CA THR A 130 11.10 -0.02 -5.50
C THR A 130 11.24 1.49 -5.55
N ALA A 131 10.50 2.22 -4.72
CA ALA A 131 10.53 3.67 -4.61
C ALA A 131 10.87 4.08 -3.17
N VAL A 132 12.06 4.60 -2.95
CA VAL A 132 12.53 5.04 -1.62
C VAL A 132 12.92 6.51 -1.66
N GLY A 133 12.11 7.35 -1.04
CA GLY A 133 12.32 8.80 -0.98
C GLY A 133 11.02 9.59 -1.16
N PHE A 134 11.03 10.86 -0.77
CA PHE A 134 9.92 11.77 -1.00
C PHE A 134 9.64 11.90 -2.49
N CYS A 135 8.42 11.61 -2.95
CA CYS A 135 8.00 11.66 -4.35
C CYS A 135 8.82 10.79 -5.33
N ALA A 136 9.53 9.75 -4.87
CA ALA A 136 10.16 8.79 -5.78
C ALA A 136 9.07 8.04 -6.58
N LEU A 137 9.23 7.93 -7.92
CA LEU A 137 8.25 7.33 -8.85
C LEU A 137 6.83 7.92 -8.72
N TYR A 138 6.71 9.21 -8.45
CA TYR A 138 5.43 9.85 -8.10
C TYR A 138 4.35 9.67 -9.16
N THR A 139 4.67 9.85 -10.47
CA THR A 139 3.72 9.79 -11.59
C THR A 139 3.63 8.42 -12.26
N ASN A 140 4.37 7.43 -11.78
CA ASN A 140 4.40 6.11 -12.41
C ASN A 140 3.02 5.46 -12.36
N THR A 141 2.43 5.20 -13.52
CA THR A 141 1.09 4.59 -13.61
C THR A 141 1.18 3.08 -13.86
N THR A 142 1.92 2.65 -14.88
CA THR A 142 2.00 1.26 -15.31
C THR A 142 3.42 0.73 -15.49
N GLY A 143 4.45 1.60 -15.37
CA GLY A 143 5.85 1.17 -15.49
C GLY A 143 6.24 0.16 -14.40
N ALA A 144 6.78 -0.98 -14.80
CA ALA A 144 7.13 -2.08 -13.89
C ALA A 144 8.65 -2.20 -13.71
N SER A 145 9.06 -2.88 -12.63
CA SER A 145 10.46 -3.25 -12.37
C SER A 145 11.42 -2.07 -12.30
N ASN A 146 10.96 -0.90 -11.85
CA ASN A 146 11.83 0.26 -11.67
C ASN A 146 12.37 0.33 -10.24
N VAL A 147 13.60 0.79 -10.10
CA VAL A 147 14.24 1.11 -8.82
C VAL A 147 14.52 2.62 -8.77
N ALA A 148 13.88 3.33 -7.86
CA ALA A 148 14.07 4.76 -7.62
C ALA A 148 14.42 5.01 -6.15
N VAL A 149 15.64 5.40 -5.88
CA VAL A 149 16.15 5.68 -4.53
C VAL A 149 16.66 7.11 -4.47
N GLY A 150 15.95 7.97 -3.78
CA GLY A 150 16.26 9.39 -3.66
C GLY A 150 15.02 10.28 -3.76
N LYS A 151 15.12 11.52 -3.24
CA LYS A 151 14.05 12.50 -3.39
C LYS A 151 13.79 12.73 -4.89
N SER A 152 12.54 12.55 -5.33
CA SER A 152 12.10 12.79 -6.72
C SER A 152 12.86 11.98 -7.79
N ALA A 153 13.50 10.86 -7.42
CA ALA A 153 14.06 9.96 -8.42
C ALA A 153 12.93 9.36 -9.28
N LEU A 154 13.09 9.38 -10.61
CA LEU A 154 12.07 8.96 -11.59
C LEU A 154 10.70 9.64 -11.39
N LEU A 155 10.68 10.92 -10.97
CA LEU A 155 9.44 11.63 -10.63
C LEU A 155 8.42 11.59 -11.77
N SER A 156 8.86 11.90 -13.00
CA SER A 156 8.01 12.07 -14.19
C SER A 156 7.74 10.77 -14.95
N ASN A 157 8.30 9.64 -14.49
CA ASN A 157 8.10 8.35 -15.16
C ASN A 157 6.61 7.96 -15.13
N THR A 158 6.07 7.61 -16.28
CA THR A 158 4.66 7.17 -16.39
C THR A 158 4.55 5.68 -16.73
N THR A 159 5.20 5.26 -17.81
CA THR A 159 5.12 3.88 -18.32
C THR A 159 6.48 3.23 -18.54
N GLY A 160 7.59 3.98 -18.37
CA GLY A 160 8.94 3.44 -18.48
C GLY A 160 9.19 2.30 -17.48
N ALA A 161 9.80 1.22 -17.95
CA ALA A 161 10.06 0.02 -17.17
C ALA A 161 11.57 -0.28 -17.09
N GLU A 162 11.94 -1.09 -16.08
CA GLU A 162 13.31 -1.60 -15.92
C GLU A 162 14.38 -0.50 -15.78
N ASN A 163 14.03 0.66 -15.19
CA ASN A 163 14.96 1.74 -14.93
C ASN A 163 15.53 1.66 -13.51
N VAL A 164 16.80 2.03 -13.36
CA VAL A 164 17.47 2.19 -12.06
C VAL A 164 17.92 3.65 -11.91
N ALA A 165 17.35 4.36 -10.94
CA ALA A 165 17.67 5.73 -10.60
C ALA A 165 18.05 5.84 -9.13
N VAL A 166 19.30 6.15 -8.82
CA VAL A 166 19.81 6.29 -7.46
C VAL A 166 20.46 7.64 -7.27
N GLY A 167 19.83 8.49 -6.49
CA GLY A 167 20.24 9.88 -6.25
C GLY A 167 19.02 10.81 -6.26
N ALA A 168 19.16 11.98 -5.64
CA ALA A 168 18.08 12.96 -5.70
C ALA A 168 17.90 13.42 -7.16
N THR A 169 16.66 13.47 -7.64
CA THR A 169 16.29 13.86 -9.01
C THR A 169 16.88 13.00 -10.15
N ALA A 170 17.55 11.89 -9.85
CA ALA A 170 18.07 11.00 -10.89
C ALA A 170 16.93 10.52 -11.83
N LEU A 171 17.12 10.66 -13.15
CA LEU A 171 16.12 10.40 -14.20
C LEU A 171 14.79 11.16 -13.98
N LEU A 172 14.86 12.41 -13.47
CA LEU A 172 13.68 13.22 -13.12
C LEU A 172 12.66 13.30 -14.24
N ASP A 173 13.11 13.61 -15.44
CA ASP A 173 12.28 13.88 -16.62
C ASP A 173 12.05 12.66 -17.54
N ASN A 174 12.50 11.47 -17.12
CA ASN A 174 12.18 10.26 -17.86
C ASN A 174 10.67 10.00 -17.77
N THR A 175 9.99 9.89 -18.89
CA THR A 175 8.54 9.64 -18.92
C THR A 175 8.19 8.21 -19.33
N THR A 176 8.77 7.73 -20.43
CA THR A 176 8.44 6.43 -21.06
C THR A 176 9.67 5.57 -21.38
N GLY A 177 10.89 6.14 -21.22
CA GLY A 177 12.14 5.42 -21.46
C GLY A 177 12.31 4.22 -20.52
N GLY A 178 12.78 3.09 -21.02
CA GLY A 178 13.07 1.90 -20.24
C GLY A 178 14.54 1.50 -20.31
N ASN A 179 14.94 0.59 -19.41
CA ASN A 179 16.30 0.04 -19.35
C ASN A 179 17.42 1.08 -19.12
N ASN A 180 17.12 2.17 -18.45
CA ASN A 180 18.10 3.20 -18.14
C ASN A 180 18.70 3.00 -16.74
N VAL A 181 19.98 3.31 -16.59
CA VAL A 181 20.67 3.34 -15.31
C VAL A 181 21.27 4.73 -15.10
N ALA A 182 20.89 5.40 -14.01
CA ALA A 182 21.46 6.67 -13.58
C ALA A 182 21.78 6.62 -12.08
N ILE A 183 22.99 6.95 -11.73
CA ILE A 183 23.45 7.02 -10.34
C ILE A 183 24.14 8.37 -10.12
N GLY A 184 23.61 9.18 -9.22
CA GLY A 184 24.12 10.52 -8.93
C GLY A 184 23.02 11.56 -8.81
N LEU A 185 23.41 12.80 -8.53
CA LEU A 185 22.53 13.96 -8.58
C LEU A 185 22.46 14.41 -10.05
N GLU A 186 21.30 14.82 -10.52
CA GLU A 186 21.13 15.52 -11.78
C GLU A 186 21.81 16.89 -11.73
#